data_f0f874c5fd3db855ea73be3c547c5703
#
_entry.id   f0f874c5fd3db855ea73be3c547c5703
#
_cell.length_a   1.000
_cell.length_b   1.000
_cell.length_c   1.000
_cell.angle_alpha   90.00
_cell.angle_beta   90.00
_cell.angle_gamma   90.00
#
_symmetry.space_group_name_H-M   'P 1'
#
loop_
_entity.id
_entity.type
_entity.pdbx_description
1 polymer ?
#
loop_
_entity_poly.entity_id
_entity_poly.type
_entity_poly.pdbx_seq_one_letter_code
_entity_poly.pdbx_strand_id
1 'polypeptide(L)'
;MGIFHLWKAEDRIAGRPVPTVECGTIAAPSMPIADSPRMSTCSVYPLPYQANPAAYFAAIRNAPGAVLLDSGRPAAERGRYDLLSAWPQATLTVSPDESGGDFLQRLRENLTQLGEADLPAGYELPFAGGLIGYLSYDFGRHLEHMPHLAADDLHLPDARFGLYAWALISDHQAQTSQLVFHPALAESEQHRLITLFGQPVASNAATFKLKGPMAPDLSAEAYRQAIVRIQDYIQAGDCYQVNFAQRFRASCTGDPWVAYCALREACPTPFSGFQSLPDDGAVLSLSPERFVHISERRVETRPIKGTRPRGLTPEDDAANAAELLASPKDRAENLMIVDLLRNDLGRTCRTGSVSVPELFSLESYPNVHHLVSSVIGELADGKDALDLIAGSFPGGSITGAPKIRAMQIIDELEPTRRGLYCGSLVYLDVRGEMDSSIAIRSLLVKDGQVCCWGGGGIVADSQWEAEYQESLTKVRVLLQTLENL
;
A
#
# COMPACT_ATOMS: atom_id res chain seq x y z
N MET A 1 -31.42 -17.78 -49.02
CA MET A 1 -31.69 -16.81 -50.08
C MET A 1 -30.57 -15.81 -49.96
N GLY A 2 -29.49 -15.92 -50.73
CA GLY A 2 -29.22 -15.64 -52.13
C GLY A 2 -28.75 -14.19 -52.19
N ILE A 3 -27.63 -13.78 -52.75
CA ILE A 3 -26.98 -14.12 -54.01
C ILE A 3 -25.56 -13.58 -54.02
N PHE A 4 -24.61 -14.40 -54.52
CA PHE A 4 -23.28 -14.02 -55.03
C PHE A 4 -23.34 -13.14 -56.26
N HIS A 5 -22.39 -12.26 -56.50
CA HIS A 5 -21.90 -11.98 -57.85
C HIS A 5 -20.41 -11.62 -57.86
N LEU A 6 -19.68 -12.51 -58.54
CA LEU A 6 -18.34 -12.36 -59.09
C LEU A 6 -18.35 -11.37 -60.28
N TRP A 7 -17.29 -10.63 -60.47
CA TRP A 7 -16.87 -10.17 -61.81
C TRP A 7 -15.36 -10.28 -61.99
N LYS A 8 -14.96 -11.14 -62.96
CA LYS A 8 -13.67 -11.18 -63.63
C LYS A 8 -13.82 -10.42 -64.95
N ALA A 9 -12.80 -9.70 -65.35
CA ALA A 9 -12.46 -9.50 -66.77
C ALA A 9 -10.98 -9.18 -66.91
N GLU A 10 -10.31 -10.04 -67.62
CA GLU A 10 -8.99 -9.84 -68.25
C GLU A 10 -9.13 -8.88 -69.44
N ASP A 11 -8.08 -8.05 -69.70
CA ASP A 11 -7.69 -7.70 -71.04
C ASP A 11 -6.20 -7.39 -71.13
N ARG A 12 -5.54 -8.12 -72.02
CA ARG A 12 -4.12 -7.96 -72.46
C ARG A 12 -4.05 -6.88 -73.53
N ILE A 13 -3.09 -5.95 -73.43
CA ILE A 13 -2.51 -5.27 -74.58
C ILE A 13 -0.98 -5.26 -74.48
N ALA A 14 -0.36 -5.70 -75.53
CA ALA A 14 1.07 -5.91 -75.68
C ALA A 14 1.83 -4.61 -76.08
N GLY A 15 3.06 -4.47 -75.58
CA GLY A 15 4.18 -4.08 -76.38
C GLY A 15 4.58 -2.61 -76.45
N ARG A 16 5.68 -2.27 -75.75
CA ARG A 16 6.88 -1.58 -76.29
C ARG A 16 7.99 -1.51 -75.21
N PRO A 17 9.26 -1.71 -75.51
CA PRO A 17 10.34 -1.65 -74.54
C PRO A 17 10.72 -0.18 -74.26
N VAL A 18 10.92 0.17 -73.01
CA VAL A 18 11.45 1.44 -72.54
C VAL A 18 12.93 1.22 -72.17
N PRO A 19 13.82 2.15 -72.49
CA PRO A 19 15.27 1.99 -72.30
C PRO A 19 15.64 2.02 -70.83
N THR A 20 16.54 1.12 -70.44
CA THR A 20 17.17 1.04 -69.12
C THR A 20 18.06 2.24 -68.88
N VAL A 21 17.71 3.08 -67.92
CA VAL A 21 18.63 4.07 -67.35
C VAL A 21 19.27 3.41 -66.14
N GLU A 22 20.58 3.24 -66.17
CA GLU A 22 21.38 2.82 -65.01
C GLU A 22 21.27 3.90 -63.92
N CYS A 23 20.57 3.58 -62.85
CA CYS A 23 20.51 4.42 -61.68
C CYS A 23 21.73 4.12 -60.80
N GLY A 24 22.72 5.01 -60.85
CA GLY A 24 23.86 4.98 -59.96
C GLY A 24 23.38 5.09 -58.49
N THR A 25 23.68 4.08 -57.71
CA THR A 25 23.45 4.06 -56.24
C THR A 25 24.34 5.11 -55.60
N ILE A 26 23.77 6.27 -55.28
CA ILE A 26 24.37 7.21 -54.34
C ILE A 26 24.10 6.64 -52.95
N ALA A 27 25.14 6.11 -52.28
CA ALA A 27 25.09 5.73 -50.88
C ALA A 27 24.76 6.99 -50.04
N ALA A 28 23.58 7.00 -49.42
CA ALA A 28 23.25 8.02 -48.44
C ALA A 28 24.22 7.89 -47.24
N PRO A 29 24.76 9.02 -46.73
CA PRO A 29 25.58 8.97 -45.54
C PRO A 29 24.74 8.37 -44.37
N SER A 30 25.25 7.31 -43.75
CA SER A 30 24.72 6.76 -42.54
C SER A 30 24.75 7.85 -41.45
N MET A 31 23.58 8.39 -41.09
CA MET A 31 23.48 9.18 -39.87
C MET A 31 23.94 8.31 -38.69
N PRO A 32 24.76 8.82 -37.79
CA PRO A 32 25.06 8.11 -36.57
C PRO A 32 23.73 7.89 -35.84
N ILE A 33 23.43 6.63 -35.52
CA ILE A 33 22.36 6.28 -34.62
C ILE A 33 22.67 7.05 -33.34
N ALA A 34 21.80 8.02 -32.99
CA ALA A 34 21.92 8.71 -31.71
C ALA A 34 21.95 7.62 -30.63
N ASP A 35 23.03 7.58 -29.88
CA ASP A 35 23.12 6.72 -28.70
C ASP A 35 21.84 6.98 -27.85
N SER A 36 21.02 5.98 -27.70
CA SER A 36 19.91 6.04 -26.73
C SER A 36 20.53 6.44 -25.40
N PRO A 37 19.96 7.40 -24.67
CA PRO A 37 20.51 7.81 -23.39
C PRO A 37 20.73 6.55 -22.56
N ARG A 38 21.98 6.24 -22.23
CA ARG A 38 22.29 5.10 -21.36
C ARG A 38 21.61 5.38 -20.02
N MET A 39 20.62 4.58 -19.66
CA MET A 39 20.01 4.64 -18.33
C MET A 39 21.13 4.54 -17.29
N SER A 40 21.11 5.45 -16.33
CA SER A 40 22.09 5.46 -15.23
C SER A 40 21.89 4.20 -14.38
N THR A 41 22.98 3.59 -13.92
CA THR A 41 22.91 2.35 -13.11
C THR A 41 23.19 2.66 -11.66
N CYS A 42 22.35 2.17 -10.77
CA CYS A 42 22.55 2.24 -9.32
C CYS A 42 23.84 1.51 -8.91
N SER A 43 24.46 1.95 -7.84
CA SER A 43 25.49 1.16 -7.16
C SER A 43 24.88 0.36 -6.01
N VAL A 44 25.38 -0.86 -5.80
CA VAL A 44 24.90 -1.77 -4.76
C VAL A 44 26.08 -2.19 -3.88
N TYR A 45 25.93 -2.05 -2.56
CA TYR A 45 26.96 -2.42 -1.59
C TYR A 45 26.41 -3.49 -0.63
N PRO A 46 27.01 -4.67 -0.55
CA PRO A 46 26.53 -5.76 0.31
C PRO A 46 26.80 -5.46 1.78
N LEU A 47 25.86 -5.86 2.63
CA LEU A 47 25.96 -5.83 4.08
C LEU A 47 25.69 -7.24 4.66
N PRO A 48 26.11 -7.54 5.88
CA PRO A 48 25.74 -8.77 6.58
C PRO A 48 24.20 -8.90 6.64
N TYR A 49 23.67 -10.06 6.30
CA TYR A 49 22.23 -10.29 6.39
C TYR A 49 21.73 -10.21 7.83
N GLN A 50 20.63 -9.46 8.03
CA GLN A 50 19.91 -9.37 9.30
C GLN A 50 18.46 -9.80 9.06
N ALA A 51 18.01 -10.84 9.75
CA ALA A 51 16.63 -11.31 9.67
C ALA A 51 15.64 -10.33 10.32
N ASN A 52 16.11 -9.49 11.26
CA ASN A 52 15.30 -8.45 11.89
C ASN A 52 15.83 -7.07 11.44
N PRO A 53 15.02 -6.29 10.69
CA PRO A 53 15.44 -4.98 10.18
C PRO A 53 15.68 -3.95 11.29
N ALA A 54 15.15 -4.17 12.50
CA ALA A 54 15.35 -3.28 13.65
C ALA A 54 16.82 -3.02 13.97
N ALA A 55 17.70 -4.01 13.72
CA ALA A 55 19.14 -3.86 13.94
C ALA A 55 19.74 -2.75 13.05
N TYR A 56 19.35 -2.69 11.78
CA TYR A 56 19.78 -1.65 10.86
C TYR A 56 19.02 -0.34 11.08
N PHE A 57 17.70 -0.40 11.29
CA PHE A 57 16.90 0.79 11.45
C PHE A 57 17.29 1.60 12.70
N ALA A 58 17.77 0.94 13.75
CA ALA A 58 18.27 1.61 14.95
C ALA A 58 19.36 2.66 14.66
N ALA A 59 20.16 2.49 13.60
CA ALA A 59 21.20 3.44 13.20
C ALA A 59 20.65 4.76 12.63
N ILE A 60 19.41 4.73 12.10
CA ILE A 60 18.82 5.88 11.38
C ILE A 60 17.47 6.32 11.93
N ARG A 61 16.87 5.64 12.91
CA ARG A 61 15.51 5.86 13.39
C ARG A 61 15.20 7.29 13.83
N ASN A 62 16.22 8.01 14.31
CA ASN A 62 16.12 9.41 14.72
C ASN A 62 16.51 10.40 13.61
N ALA A 63 16.84 9.90 12.43
CA ALA A 63 17.20 10.73 11.29
C ALA A 63 15.95 11.38 10.67
N PRO A 64 16.09 12.59 10.08
CA PRO A 64 14.99 13.21 9.35
C PRO A 64 14.42 12.28 8.30
N GLY A 65 13.09 12.09 8.31
CA GLY A 65 12.37 11.26 7.35
C GLY A 65 12.70 9.76 7.42
N ALA A 66 13.17 9.26 8.58
CA ALA A 66 13.43 7.83 8.75
C ALA A 66 12.15 7.01 8.49
N VAL A 67 12.26 6.00 7.63
CA VAL A 67 11.17 5.12 7.24
C VAL A 67 11.65 3.68 7.13
N LEU A 68 10.80 2.77 7.59
CA LEU A 68 10.96 1.33 7.47
C LEU A 68 9.65 0.76 6.90
N LEU A 69 9.73 0.04 5.79
CA LEU A 69 8.72 -0.88 5.31
C LEU A 69 9.20 -2.28 5.66
N ASP A 70 8.40 -3.01 6.43
CA ASP A 70 8.81 -4.18 7.19
C ASP A 70 7.91 -5.37 6.84
N SER A 71 8.53 -6.47 6.48
CA SER A 71 7.86 -7.72 6.15
C SER A 71 7.46 -8.57 7.36
N GLY A 72 7.75 -8.11 8.59
CA GLY A 72 7.48 -8.83 9.83
C GLY A 72 8.40 -10.03 10.08
N ARG A 73 9.48 -10.19 9.29
CA ARG A 73 10.45 -11.27 9.48
C ARG A 73 11.28 -11.06 10.76
N PRO A 74 11.74 -12.11 11.44
CA PRO A 74 11.59 -13.54 11.07
C PRO A 74 10.25 -14.18 11.49
N ALA A 75 9.41 -13.48 12.24
CA ALA A 75 8.19 -14.06 12.81
C ALA A 75 7.06 -14.24 11.77
N ALA A 76 6.94 -13.35 10.78
CA ALA A 76 6.04 -13.56 9.65
C ALA A 76 6.63 -14.55 8.64
N GLU A 77 5.85 -15.48 8.14
CA GLU A 77 6.29 -16.45 7.14
C GLU A 77 6.29 -15.88 5.72
N ARG A 78 5.44 -14.90 5.46
CA ARG A 78 5.29 -14.20 4.17
C ARG A 78 5.88 -12.81 4.26
N GLY A 79 6.27 -12.28 3.12
CA GLY A 79 7.01 -11.04 2.99
C GLY A 79 8.45 -11.32 2.60
N ARG A 80 8.89 -10.72 1.51
CA ARG A 80 10.22 -10.96 0.94
C ARG A 80 11.21 -9.89 1.33
N TYR A 81 10.80 -8.63 1.30
CA TYR A 81 11.71 -7.51 1.45
C TYR A 81 11.40 -6.65 2.66
N ASP A 82 12.45 -6.26 3.39
CA ASP A 82 12.44 -5.07 4.22
C ASP A 82 13.15 -3.95 3.46
N LEU A 83 12.62 -2.73 3.55
CA LEU A 83 13.16 -1.55 2.92
C LEU A 83 13.22 -0.42 3.94
N LEU A 84 14.40 0.16 4.15
CA LEU A 84 14.57 1.30 5.05
C LEU A 84 15.39 2.40 4.40
N SER A 85 15.07 3.66 4.74
CA SER A 85 15.79 4.84 4.29
C SER A 85 15.63 6.01 5.28
N ALA A 86 16.38 7.06 5.06
CA ALA A 86 16.32 8.34 5.79
C ALA A 86 16.95 9.45 4.95
N TRP A 87 16.89 10.70 5.48
CA TRP A 87 17.44 11.90 4.82
C TRP A 87 16.92 12.06 3.40
N PRO A 88 15.60 12.20 3.19
CA PRO A 88 15.04 12.41 1.87
C PRO A 88 15.58 13.71 1.25
N GLN A 89 15.81 13.72 -0.07
CA GLN A 89 16.21 14.90 -0.81
C GLN A 89 15.12 15.98 -0.83
N ALA A 90 13.86 15.55 -0.78
CA ALA A 90 12.69 16.40 -0.65
C ALA A 90 11.63 15.72 0.21
N THR A 91 10.86 16.50 0.94
CA THR A 91 9.63 16.04 1.61
C THR A 91 8.44 16.73 0.98
N LEU A 92 7.47 15.95 0.53
CA LEU A 92 6.30 16.38 -0.22
C LEU A 92 5.05 16.08 0.60
N THR A 93 4.31 17.11 0.98
CA THR A 93 3.02 17.01 1.66
C THR A 93 1.95 17.66 0.80
N VAL A 94 0.75 17.08 0.79
CA VAL A 94 -0.39 17.72 0.12
C VAL A 94 -0.83 18.95 0.91
N SER A 95 -1.14 20.03 0.23
CA SER A 95 -1.71 21.25 0.84
C SER A 95 -3.23 21.10 0.97
N PRO A 96 -3.88 21.74 1.96
CA PRO A 96 -5.34 21.61 2.17
C PRO A 96 -6.20 21.91 0.94
N ASP A 97 -5.80 22.88 0.14
CA ASP A 97 -6.54 23.34 -1.05
C ASP A 97 -6.01 22.72 -2.37
N GLU A 98 -4.99 21.85 -2.30
CA GLU A 98 -4.38 21.22 -3.46
C GLU A 98 -5.24 20.05 -3.93
N SER A 99 -5.54 19.95 -5.24
CA SER A 99 -6.22 18.77 -5.77
C SER A 99 -5.33 17.53 -5.70
N GLY A 100 -5.94 16.36 -5.55
CA GLY A 100 -5.19 15.10 -5.59
C GLY A 100 -4.42 14.91 -6.89
N GLY A 101 -4.98 15.36 -8.03
CA GLY A 101 -4.31 15.34 -9.32
C GLY A 101 -3.05 16.19 -9.37
N ASP A 102 -3.10 17.43 -8.85
CA ASP A 102 -1.95 18.34 -8.80
C ASP A 102 -0.86 17.78 -7.87
N PHE A 103 -1.24 17.25 -6.71
CA PHE A 103 -0.29 16.62 -5.80
C PHE A 103 0.41 15.41 -6.45
N LEU A 104 -0.34 14.51 -7.08
CA LEU A 104 0.22 13.35 -7.78
C LEU A 104 1.10 13.79 -8.96
N GLN A 105 0.76 14.86 -9.66
CA GLN A 105 1.60 15.44 -10.70
C GLN A 105 2.93 15.96 -10.13
N ARG A 106 2.90 16.62 -8.99
CA ARG A 106 4.10 17.08 -8.27
C ARG A 106 4.99 15.91 -7.81
N LEU A 107 4.41 14.77 -7.44
CA LEU A 107 5.17 13.54 -7.17
C LEU A 107 5.89 13.04 -8.43
N ARG A 108 5.23 13.03 -9.61
CA ARG A 108 5.84 12.66 -10.91
C ARG A 108 7.03 13.57 -11.25
N GLU A 109 6.86 14.87 -11.08
CA GLU A 109 7.91 15.86 -11.35
C GLU A 109 9.14 15.62 -10.49
N ASN A 110 8.96 15.30 -9.20
CA ASN A 110 10.06 14.98 -8.31
C ASN A 110 10.75 13.64 -8.66
N LEU A 111 10.00 12.62 -9.06
CA LEU A 111 10.60 11.38 -9.60
C LEU A 111 11.41 11.66 -10.86
N THR A 112 10.89 12.48 -11.78
CA THR A 112 11.59 12.88 -13.00
C THR A 112 12.87 13.67 -12.69
N GLN A 113 12.86 14.53 -11.66
CA GLN A 113 14.03 15.29 -11.21
C GLN A 113 15.10 14.39 -10.58
N LEU A 114 14.71 13.34 -9.87
CA LEU A 114 15.65 12.35 -9.35
C LEU A 114 16.38 11.66 -10.52
N GLY A 115 15.66 11.42 -11.61
CA GLY A 115 16.15 10.81 -12.84
C GLY A 115 15.90 9.31 -12.90
N GLU A 116 15.95 8.78 -14.13
CA GLU A 116 15.82 7.35 -14.38
C GLU A 116 17.09 6.61 -13.97
N ALA A 117 16.94 5.48 -13.31
CA ALA A 117 18.04 4.59 -12.94
C ALA A 117 17.57 3.15 -12.94
N ASP A 118 18.49 2.25 -13.27
CA ASP A 118 18.24 0.81 -13.22
C ASP A 118 19.18 0.13 -12.21
N LEU A 119 18.82 -1.07 -11.79
CA LEU A 119 19.69 -1.90 -10.97
C LEU A 119 20.79 -2.54 -11.84
N PRO A 120 21.97 -2.85 -11.26
CA PRO A 120 22.97 -3.63 -11.96
C PRO A 120 22.42 -5.01 -12.38
N ALA A 121 22.91 -5.54 -13.50
CA ALA A 121 22.51 -6.86 -13.99
C ALA A 121 22.65 -7.93 -12.89
N GLY A 122 21.61 -8.75 -12.74
CA GLY A 122 21.56 -9.83 -11.73
C GLY A 122 20.97 -9.42 -10.38
N TYR A 123 20.55 -8.18 -10.21
CA TYR A 123 19.81 -7.73 -9.02
C TYR A 123 18.32 -7.57 -9.30
N GLU A 124 17.48 -8.19 -8.48
CA GLU A 124 16.01 -8.11 -8.52
C GLU A 124 15.50 -7.47 -7.24
N LEU A 125 15.86 -6.20 -6.99
CA LEU A 125 15.45 -5.48 -5.80
C LEU A 125 14.24 -4.58 -6.09
N PRO A 126 13.37 -4.36 -5.10
CA PRO A 126 12.10 -3.65 -5.30
C PRO A 126 12.26 -2.14 -5.45
N PHE A 127 13.44 -1.57 -5.14
CA PHE A 127 13.62 -0.13 -5.09
C PHE A 127 15.01 0.31 -5.56
N ALA A 128 15.04 1.23 -6.52
CA ALA A 128 16.25 1.81 -7.11
C ALA A 128 16.42 3.31 -6.79
N GLY A 129 15.65 3.84 -5.83
CA GLY A 129 15.46 5.25 -5.54
C GLY A 129 14.05 5.70 -5.94
N GLY A 130 13.49 6.68 -5.23
CA GLY A 130 12.13 7.13 -5.48
C GLY A 130 11.40 7.65 -4.23
N LEU A 131 10.10 7.49 -4.22
CA LEU A 131 9.20 7.98 -3.18
C LEU A 131 8.88 6.88 -2.16
N ILE A 132 8.92 7.23 -0.88
CA ILE A 132 8.38 6.40 0.20
C ILE A 132 7.58 7.31 1.13
N GLY A 133 6.38 6.88 1.52
CA GLY A 133 5.53 7.68 2.40
C GLY A 133 4.17 7.07 2.67
N TYR A 134 3.22 7.92 3.00
CA TYR A 134 1.84 7.50 3.22
C TYR A 134 0.84 8.42 2.53
N LEU A 135 -0.32 7.84 2.25
CA LEU A 135 -1.59 8.51 1.98
C LEU A 135 -2.51 8.24 3.18
N SER A 136 -3.03 9.27 3.84
CA SER A 136 -4.10 9.10 4.81
C SER A 136 -5.41 8.70 4.11
N TYR A 137 -6.36 8.11 4.82
CA TYR A 137 -7.70 7.87 4.26
C TYR A 137 -8.33 9.15 3.71
N ASP A 138 -8.07 10.26 4.39
CA ASP A 138 -8.63 11.56 4.06
C ASP A 138 -8.03 12.19 2.79
N PHE A 139 -6.91 11.63 2.23
CA PHE A 139 -6.45 11.97 0.88
C PHE A 139 -7.53 11.70 -0.18
N GLY A 140 -8.47 10.79 0.09
CA GLY A 140 -9.65 10.59 -0.75
C GLY A 140 -10.47 11.86 -1.00
N ARG A 141 -10.42 12.85 -0.08
CA ARG A 141 -11.10 14.15 -0.21
C ARG A 141 -10.46 15.07 -1.26
N HIS A 142 -9.18 14.85 -1.57
CA HIS A 142 -8.47 15.55 -2.63
C HIS A 142 -8.74 14.93 -4.01
N LEU A 143 -9.23 13.67 -4.05
CA LEU A 143 -9.57 12.95 -5.28
C LEU A 143 -11.05 13.05 -5.64
N GLU A 144 -11.93 13.07 -4.64
CA GLU A 144 -13.38 13.04 -4.80
C GLU A 144 -14.04 14.16 -3.97
N HIS A 145 -15.16 14.66 -4.45
CA HIS A 145 -15.92 15.67 -3.69
C HIS A 145 -16.63 15.04 -2.49
N MET A 146 -16.14 15.36 -1.29
CA MET A 146 -16.60 14.79 -0.02
C MET A 146 -17.14 15.87 0.91
N PRO A 147 -18.14 15.56 1.76
CA PRO A 147 -18.53 16.45 2.86
C PRO A 147 -17.39 16.57 3.89
N HIS A 148 -17.49 17.53 4.80
CA HIS A 148 -16.54 17.81 5.86
C HIS A 148 -17.26 17.85 7.21
N LEU A 149 -17.88 16.72 7.60
CA LEU A 149 -18.67 16.59 8.82
C LEU A 149 -17.84 16.07 9.99
N ALA A 150 -16.98 15.09 9.73
CA ALA A 150 -16.06 14.54 10.72
C ALA A 150 -14.97 15.57 11.10
N ALA A 151 -14.71 15.70 12.40
CA ALA A 151 -13.71 16.64 12.91
C ALA A 151 -12.28 16.20 12.59
N ASP A 152 -11.45 17.13 12.10
CA ASP A 152 -10.01 16.92 11.98
C ASP A 152 -9.30 17.37 13.25
N ASP A 153 -9.09 16.48 14.20
CA ASP A 153 -8.45 16.75 15.48
C ASP A 153 -6.99 16.26 15.57
N LEU A 154 -6.55 15.49 14.58
CA LEU A 154 -5.18 14.97 14.50
C LEU A 154 -4.24 15.90 13.73
N HIS A 155 -4.79 16.70 12.80
CA HIS A 155 -4.03 17.58 11.92
C HIS A 155 -2.84 16.87 11.26
N LEU A 156 -3.06 15.61 10.86
CA LEU A 156 -2.09 14.85 10.11
C LEU A 156 -2.15 15.26 8.64
N PRO A 157 -1.02 15.58 7.97
CA PRO A 157 -1.06 15.80 6.53
C PRO A 157 -1.72 14.62 5.80
N ASP A 158 -2.67 14.91 4.89
CA ASP A 158 -3.41 13.86 4.18
C ASP A 158 -2.53 13.02 3.25
N ALA A 159 -1.36 13.54 2.86
CA ALA A 159 -0.31 12.77 2.20
C ALA A 159 1.06 13.31 2.58
N ARG A 160 2.04 12.41 2.78
CA ARG A 160 3.43 12.78 3.05
C ARG A 160 4.37 11.74 2.45
N PHE A 161 5.25 12.21 1.55
CA PHE A 161 6.28 11.39 0.90
C PHE A 161 7.66 12.02 1.09
N GLY A 162 8.67 11.17 1.25
CA GLY A 162 10.07 11.54 1.07
C GLY A 162 10.57 11.05 -0.29
N LEU A 163 11.43 11.83 -0.94
CA LEU A 163 12.17 11.44 -2.14
C LEU A 163 13.55 10.93 -1.73
N TYR A 164 13.80 9.64 -1.90
CA TYR A 164 15.02 8.98 -1.41
C TYR A 164 15.91 8.53 -2.57
N ALA A 165 17.17 8.89 -2.50
CA ALA A 165 18.19 8.46 -3.45
C ALA A 165 18.99 7.23 -2.95
N TRP A 166 18.57 6.60 -1.89
CA TRP A 166 19.17 5.38 -1.36
C TRP A 166 18.17 4.57 -0.54
N ALA A 167 18.41 3.27 -0.41
CA ALA A 167 17.73 2.42 0.54
C ALA A 167 18.66 1.29 1.01
N LEU A 168 18.44 0.78 2.23
CA LEU A 168 18.92 -0.53 2.64
C LEU A 168 17.78 -1.51 2.45
N ILE A 169 18.05 -2.58 1.71
CA ILE A 169 17.06 -3.61 1.37
C ILE A 169 17.57 -4.95 1.87
N SER A 170 16.74 -5.65 2.65
CA SER A 170 16.98 -7.04 3.04
C SER A 170 16.03 -7.94 2.24
N ASP A 171 16.59 -8.89 1.49
CA ASP A 171 15.84 -9.97 0.82
C ASP A 171 15.90 -11.22 1.69
N HIS A 172 14.78 -11.56 2.29
CA HIS A 172 14.67 -12.71 3.20
C HIS A 172 14.69 -14.05 2.48
N GLN A 173 14.34 -14.07 1.20
CA GLN A 173 14.40 -15.28 0.38
C GLN A 173 15.85 -15.58 -0.03
N ALA A 174 16.58 -14.55 -0.47
CA ALA A 174 17.99 -14.70 -0.82
C ALA A 174 18.93 -14.65 0.40
N GLN A 175 18.45 -14.25 1.59
CA GLN A 175 19.21 -14.02 2.81
C GLN A 175 20.38 -13.03 2.59
N THR A 176 20.07 -11.91 1.92
CA THR A 176 21.02 -10.82 1.66
C THR A 176 20.52 -9.51 2.20
N SER A 177 21.43 -8.63 2.61
CA SER A 177 21.15 -7.21 2.91
C SER A 177 22.09 -6.34 2.09
N GLN A 178 21.59 -5.24 1.53
CA GLN A 178 22.35 -4.42 0.59
C GLN A 178 21.91 -2.96 0.68
N LEU A 179 22.90 -2.06 0.57
CA LEU A 179 22.63 -0.65 0.28
C LEU A 179 22.52 -0.47 -1.22
N VAL A 180 21.46 0.17 -1.64
CA VAL A 180 21.23 0.58 -3.04
C VAL A 180 21.35 2.10 -3.09
N PHE A 181 22.18 2.59 -4.00
CA PHE A 181 22.43 4.01 -4.17
C PHE A 181 22.04 4.43 -5.59
N HIS A 182 21.08 5.32 -5.67
CA HIS A 182 20.73 5.98 -6.92
C HIS A 182 21.89 6.86 -7.41
N PRO A 183 22.15 6.98 -8.72
CA PRO A 183 23.26 7.77 -9.26
C PRO A 183 23.26 9.26 -8.86
N ALA A 184 22.10 9.80 -8.51
CA ALA A 184 21.97 11.17 -7.98
C ALA A 184 22.54 11.35 -6.56
N LEU A 185 22.88 10.27 -5.84
CA LEU A 185 23.47 10.35 -4.50
C LEU A 185 24.98 10.56 -4.60
N ALA A 186 25.47 11.63 -3.98
CA ALA A 186 26.91 11.95 -3.97
C ALA A 186 27.75 10.80 -3.35
N GLU A 187 28.92 10.51 -3.91
CA GLU A 187 29.81 9.45 -3.43
C GLU A 187 30.20 9.63 -1.96
N SER A 188 30.38 10.86 -1.47
CA SER A 188 30.64 11.15 -0.07
C SER A 188 29.51 10.65 0.85
N GLU A 189 28.26 10.77 0.43
CA GLU A 189 27.10 10.26 1.18
C GLU A 189 27.03 8.73 1.12
N GLN A 190 27.34 8.12 -0.02
CA GLN A 190 27.45 6.65 -0.13
C GLN A 190 28.48 6.12 0.86
N HIS A 191 29.69 6.71 0.94
CA HIS A 191 30.72 6.32 1.90
C HIS A 191 30.29 6.54 3.35
N ARG A 192 29.58 7.64 3.64
CA ARG A 192 29.01 7.89 4.97
C ARG A 192 28.04 6.79 5.39
N LEU A 193 27.12 6.41 4.50
CA LEU A 193 26.14 5.36 4.75
C LEU A 193 26.80 3.97 4.94
N ILE A 194 27.76 3.62 4.09
CA ILE A 194 28.54 2.38 4.24
C ILE A 194 29.22 2.33 5.62
N THR A 195 29.85 3.43 6.01
CA THR A 195 30.51 3.53 7.32
C THR A 195 29.52 3.40 8.46
N LEU A 196 28.37 4.09 8.38
CA LEU A 196 27.31 4.07 9.38
C LEU A 196 26.80 2.65 9.63
N PHE A 197 26.43 1.93 8.58
CA PHE A 197 25.87 0.58 8.68
C PHE A 197 26.91 -0.52 8.91
N GLY A 198 28.20 -0.21 8.75
CA GLY A 198 29.32 -1.08 9.12
C GLY A 198 29.66 -1.07 10.62
N GLN A 199 29.06 -0.18 11.41
CA GLN A 199 29.33 -0.04 12.85
C GLN A 199 28.24 -0.70 13.70
N PRO A 200 28.59 -1.28 14.86
CA PRO A 200 27.60 -1.73 15.84
C PRO A 200 26.77 -0.54 16.34
N VAL A 201 25.46 -0.69 16.37
CA VAL A 201 24.56 0.32 16.93
C VAL A 201 24.49 0.15 18.44
N ALA A 202 24.73 1.20 19.19
CA ALA A 202 24.57 1.18 20.65
C ALA A 202 23.07 1.02 21.00
N SER A 203 22.76 0.09 21.88
CA SER A 203 21.41 -0.05 22.43
C SER A 203 21.09 1.16 23.30
N ASN A 204 20.05 1.90 22.95
CA ASN A 204 19.53 2.99 23.77
C ASN A 204 18.42 2.42 24.67
N ALA A 205 18.49 2.69 25.98
CA ALA A 205 17.47 2.30 26.96
C ALA A 205 16.23 3.24 26.90
N ALA A 206 15.65 3.39 25.70
CA ALA A 206 14.44 4.17 25.51
C ALA A 206 13.23 3.38 26.07
N THR A 207 12.22 4.10 26.54
CA THR A 207 10.95 3.51 27.02
C THR A 207 9.78 4.14 26.31
N PHE A 208 8.66 3.44 26.29
CA PHE A 208 7.36 3.97 25.91
C PHE A 208 6.35 3.61 27.00
N LYS A 209 5.45 4.53 27.36
CA LYS A 209 4.44 4.28 28.39
C LYS A 209 3.15 5.00 28.08
N LEU A 210 2.03 4.31 28.30
CA LEU A 210 0.71 4.94 28.38
C LEU A 210 0.53 5.63 29.75
N LYS A 211 -0.18 6.77 29.75
CA LYS A 211 -0.58 7.49 30.98
C LYS A 211 -1.98 7.09 31.48
N GLY A 212 -2.58 6.07 30.92
CA GLY A 212 -3.89 5.53 31.23
C GLY A 212 -4.29 4.49 30.19
N PRO A 213 -5.42 3.80 30.39
CA PRO A 213 -5.90 2.79 29.45
C PRO A 213 -6.29 3.42 28.10
N MET A 214 -6.18 2.64 27.03
CA MET A 214 -6.72 3.01 25.74
C MET A 214 -8.24 3.00 25.78
N ALA A 215 -8.87 4.14 25.55
CA ALA A 215 -10.32 4.30 25.62
C ALA A 215 -10.93 4.55 24.23
N PRO A 216 -12.11 3.97 23.92
CA PRO A 216 -12.83 4.28 22.69
C PRO A 216 -13.41 5.71 22.74
N ASP A 217 -13.42 6.38 21.59
CA ASP A 217 -14.06 7.70 21.46
C ASP A 217 -15.59 7.60 21.41
N LEU A 218 -16.14 6.44 21.03
CA LEU A 218 -17.58 6.18 20.99
C LEU A 218 -18.02 5.31 22.18
N SER A 219 -19.15 5.69 22.80
CA SER A 219 -19.84 4.78 23.69
C SER A 219 -20.48 3.63 22.92
N ALA A 220 -20.74 2.50 23.60
CA ALA A 220 -21.45 1.36 22.98
C ALA A 220 -22.82 1.78 22.41
N GLU A 221 -23.53 2.69 23.09
CA GLU A 221 -24.83 3.20 22.61
C GLU A 221 -24.67 4.07 21.34
N ALA A 222 -23.66 4.96 21.26
CA ALA A 222 -23.39 5.74 20.07
C ALA A 222 -22.99 4.84 18.90
N TYR A 223 -22.18 3.79 19.16
CA TYR A 223 -21.84 2.80 18.15
C TYR A 223 -23.08 2.07 17.63
N ARG A 224 -23.98 1.62 18.54
CA ARG A 224 -25.27 1.00 18.17
C ARG A 224 -26.12 1.92 17.29
N GLN A 225 -26.23 3.20 17.63
CA GLN A 225 -27.00 4.17 16.85
C GLN A 225 -26.42 4.35 15.44
N ALA A 226 -25.10 4.37 15.31
CA ALA A 226 -24.45 4.44 13.99
C ALA A 226 -24.74 3.20 13.15
N ILE A 227 -24.68 1.99 13.74
CA ILE A 227 -25.02 0.74 13.02
C ILE A 227 -26.48 0.77 12.52
N VAL A 228 -27.43 1.16 13.38
CA VAL A 228 -28.85 1.28 12.97
C VAL A 228 -28.97 2.27 11.81
N ARG A 229 -28.30 3.41 11.88
CA ARG A 229 -28.34 4.42 10.82
C ARG A 229 -27.77 3.90 9.50
N ILE A 230 -26.68 3.11 9.54
CA ILE A 230 -26.12 2.46 8.36
C ILE A 230 -27.13 1.47 7.76
N GLN A 231 -27.82 0.68 8.60
CA GLN A 231 -28.85 -0.25 8.15
C GLN A 231 -30.04 0.47 7.50
N ASP A 232 -30.45 1.64 8.02
CA ASP A 232 -31.45 2.49 7.38
C ASP A 232 -31.01 2.91 5.96
N TYR A 233 -29.74 3.30 5.77
CA TYR A 233 -29.20 3.63 4.45
C TYR A 233 -29.19 2.42 3.52
N ILE A 234 -28.84 1.24 4.02
CA ILE A 234 -28.86 -0.01 3.24
C ILE A 234 -30.31 -0.35 2.81
N GLN A 235 -31.27 -0.24 3.72
CA GLN A 235 -32.68 -0.47 3.42
C GLN A 235 -33.25 0.55 2.43
N ALA A 236 -32.80 1.79 2.48
CA ALA A 236 -33.17 2.83 1.53
C ALA A 236 -32.54 2.63 0.13
N GLY A 237 -31.56 1.71 0.01
CA GLY A 237 -30.87 1.43 -1.25
C GLY A 237 -29.70 2.38 -1.54
N ASP A 238 -29.26 3.16 -0.55
CA ASP A 238 -28.13 4.08 -0.69
C ASP A 238 -26.79 3.36 -0.83
N CYS A 239 -26.63 2.22 -0.15
CA CYS A 239 -25.42 1.40 -0.16
C CYS A 239 -25.75 -0.07 0.15
N TYR A 240 -24.78 -0.94 -0.10
CA TYR A 240 -24.85 -2.37 0.22
C TYR A 240 -24.04 -2.71 1.48
N GLN A 241 -22.95 -1.98 1.69
CA GLN A 241 -22.02 -2.13 2.81
C GLN A 241 -21.37 -0.78 3.13
N VAL A 242 -21.13 -0.55 4.43
CA VAL A 242 -20.30 0.55 4.92
C VAL A 242 -19.30 -0.03 5.91
N ASN A 243 -18.00 0.22 5.72
CA ASN A 243 -16.98 -0.12 6.71
C ASN A 243 -16.98 0.95 7.82
N PHE A 244 -17.56 0.65 8.96
CA PHE A 244 -17.65 1.56 10.10
C PHE A 244 -16.59 1.25 11.15
N ALA A 245 -15.95 2.29 11.69
CA ALA A 245 -14.87 2.15 12.64
C ALA A 245 -15.05 3.07 13.85
N GLN A 246 -14.40 2.70 14.97
CA GLN A 246 -14.21 3.56 16.13
C GLN A 246 -12.73 3.72 16.44
N ARG A 247 -12.36 4.88 16.98
CA ARG A 247 -11.01 5.20 17.41
C ARG A 247 -10.84 4.93 18.90
N PHE A 248 -9.66 4.44 19.27
CA PHE A 248 -9.18 4.27 20.63
C PHE A 248 -7.98 5.18 20.83
N ARG A 249 -7.88 5.86 21.97
CA ARG A 249 -6.77 6.74 22.28
C ARG A 249 -6.37 6.72 23.75
N ALA A 250 -5.08 7.05 23.98
CA ALA A 250 -4.54 7.32 25.30
C ALA A 250 -3.42 8.35 25.19
N SER A 251 -3.18 9.08 26.29
CA SER A 251 -1.95 9.86 26.40
C SER A 251 -0.75 8.93 26.59
N CYS A 252 0.37 9.29 25.97
CA CYS A 252 1.60 8.49 26.04
C CYS A 252 2.85 9.37 26.23
N THR A 253 3.95 8.74 26.57
CA THR A 253 5.28 9.35 26.65
C THR A 253 6.34 8.35 26.24
N GLY A 254 7.49 8.84 25.77
CA GLY A 254 8.62 8.01 25.39
C GLY A 254 8.76 7.86 23.89
N ASP A 255 9.54 6.88 23.48
CA ASP A 255 9.95 6.69 22.10
C ASP A 255 8.97 5.77 21.35
N PRO A 256 8.27 6.24 20.30
CA PRO A 256 7.34 5.42 19.53
C PRO A 256 7.97 4.16 18.90
N TRP A 257 9.29 4.16 18.69
CA TRP A 257 10.01 3.00 18.18
C TRP A 257 9.95 1.81 19.15
N VAL A 258 9.97 2.07 20.45
CA VAL A 258 9.84 1.00 21.47
C VAL A 258 8.45 0.34 21.36
N ALA A 259 7.41 1.16 21.20
CA ALA A 259 6.05 0.65 20.97
C ALA A 259 5.98 -0.17 19.69
N TYR A 260 6.59 0.32 18.58
CA TYR A 260 6.60 -0.41 17.31
C TYR A 260 7.27 -1.78 17.44
N CYS A 261 8.45 -1.86 18.07
CA CYS A 261 9.15 -3.13 18.27
C CYS A 261 8.30 -4.15 19.03
N ALA A 262 7.66 -3.74 20.13
CA ALA A 262 6.77 -4.63 20.90
C ALA A 262 5.53 -5.06 20.09
N LEU A 263 4.91 -4.13 19.38
CA LEU A 263 3.75 -4.41 18.53
C LEU A 263 4.11 -5.36 17.38
N ARG A 264 5.28 -5.18 16.77
CA ARG A 264 5.82 -6.02 15.72
C ARG A 264 6.02 -7.48 16.16
N GLU A 265 6.47 -7.68 17.39
CA GLU A 265 6.62 -9.02 17.98
C GLU A 265 5.26 -9.66 18.29
N ALA A 266 4.31 -8.86 18.81
CA ALA A 266 2.98 -9.35 19.16
C ALA A 266 2.08 -9.60 17.95
N CYS A 267 2.28 -8.87 16.85
CA CYS A 267 1.46 -8.92 15.64
C CYS A 267 2.31 -8.88 14.36
N PRO A 268 3.10 -9.93 14.06
CA PRO A 268 3.93 -9.99 12.88
C PRO A 268 3.08 -10.08 11.62
N THR A 269 3.26 -9.12 10.70
CA THR A 269 2.46 -8.98 9.48
C THR A 269 3.33 -8.56 8.29
N PRO A 270 2.98 -8.98 7.05
CA PRO A 270 3.86 -8.83 5.90
C PRO A 270 3.93 -7.42 5.28
N PHE A 271 3.07 -6.50 5.71
CA PHE A 271 3.02 -5.12 5.22
C PHE A 271 3.09 -4.13 6.37
N SER A 272 3.98 -4.39 7.32
CA SER A 272 4.25 -3.51 8.44
C SER A 272 5.08 -2.30 8.01
N GLY A 273 5.14 -1.26 8.86
CA GLY A 273 5.99 -0.12 8.59
C GLY A 273 6.02 0.87 9.75
N PHE A 274 7.12 1.59 9.80
CA PHE A 274 7.35 2.70 10.72
C PHE A 274 7.82 3.91 9.93
N GLN A 275 7.22 5.07 10.18
CA GLN A 275 7.66 6.33 9.58
C GLN A 275 7.72 7.40 10.66
N SER A 276 8.91 8.00 10.83
CA SER A 276 9.08 9.16 11.71
C SER A 276 8.34 10.38 11.17
N LEU A 277 7.63 11.07 12.03
CA LEU A 277 6.99 12.35 11.75
C LEU A 277 7.75 13.47 12.48
N PRO A 278 7.52 14.74 12.12
CA PRO A 278 7.97 15.88 12.94
C PRO A 278 7.49 15.78 14.39
N ASP A 279 8.14 16.53 15.28
CA ASP A 279 7.75 16.70 16.68
C ASP A 279 7.63 15.36 17.45
N ASP A 280 8.60 14.46 17.22
CA ASP A 280 8.67 13.11 17.84
C ASP A 280 7.43 12.22 17.60
N GLY A 281 6.64 12.56 16.59
CA GLY A 281 5.52 11.73 16.14
C GLY A 281 5.97 10.54 15.29
N ALA A 282 5.09 9.55 15.14
CA ALA A 282 5.33 8.41 14.28
C ALA A 282 4.04 7.74 13.78
N VAL A 283 4.13 7.22 12.57
CA VAL A 283 3.20 6.23 12.02
C VAL A 283 3.73 4.84 12.33
N LEU A 284 2.88 3.99 12.93
CA LEU A 284 3.16 2.59 13.22
C LEU A 284 2.09 1.75 12.53
N SER A 285 2.47 0.94 11.56
CA SER A 285 1.53 0.08 10.83
C SER A 285 1.91 -1.39 10.97
N LEU A 286 0.96 -2.24 11.34
CA LEU A 286 1.08 -3.70 11.42
C LEU A 286 0.05 -4.32 10.46
N SER A 287 0.09 -3.92 9.19
CA SER A 287 -0.92 -4.31 8.23
C SER A 287 -0.72 -5.73 7.69
N PRO A 288 -1.78 -6.56 7.66
CA PRO A 288 -1.76 -7.84 6.98
C PRO A 288 -2.12 -7.74 5.49
N GLU A 289 -2.61 -6.59 5.01
CA GLU A 289 -3.28 -6.46 3.72
C GLU A 289 -2.53 -5.55 2.76
N ARG A 290 -2.27 -6.05 1.55
CA ARG A 290 -1.76 -5.26 0.43
C ARG A 290 -2.89 -4.42 -0.16
N PHE A 291 -2.60 -3.16 -0.47
CA PHE A 291 -3.54 -2.34 -1.24
C PHE A 291 -3.40 -2.66 -2.73
N VAL A 292 -2.34 -2.19 -3.37
CA VAL A 292 -2.02 -2.49 -4.77
C VAL A 292 -0.50 -2.63 -4.95
N HIS A 293 -0.12 -3.51 -5.86
CA HIS A 293 1.27 -3.77 -6.24
C HIS A 293 1.40 -3.62 -7.76
N ILE A 294 2.51 -3.04 -8.21
CA ILE A 294 2.89 -2.97 -9.62
C ILE A 294 4.30 -3.51 -9.77
N SER A 295 4.46 -4.43 -10.70
CA SER A 295 5.75 -4.87 -11.19
C SER A 295 5.67 -5.10 -12.69
N GLU A 296 6.61 -4.53 -13.45
CA GLU A 296 6.65 -4.63 -14.92
C GLU A 296 5.27 -4.28 -15.57
N ARG A 297 4.60 -3.24 -15.08
CA ARG A 297 3.24 -2.80 -15.47
C ARG A 297 2.11 -3.75 -15.10
N ARG A 298 2.39 -4.92 -14.51
CA ARG A 298 1.38 -5.82 -13.99
C ARG A 298 0.91 -5.34 -12.61
N VAL A 299 -0.39 -5.18 -12.50
CA VAL A 299 -1.07 -4.75 -11.27
C VAL A 299 -1.62 -5.98 -10.55
N GLU A 300 -1.50 -6.01 -9.23
CA GLU A 300 -2.14 -7.00 -8.37
C GLU A 300 -2.72 -6.34 -7.11
N THR A 301 -3.90 -6.79 -6.70
CA THR A 301 -4.47 -6.52 -5.36
C THR A 301 -5.02 -7.82 -4.77
N ARG A 302 -4.86 -7.99 -3.44
CA ARG A 302 -5.21 -9.24 -2.74
C ARG A 302 -6.07 -8.96 -1.50
N PRO A 303 -7.39 -8.75 -1.68
CA PRO A 303 -8.29 -8.50 -0.57
C PRO A 303 -8.43 -9.71 0.35
N ILE A 304 -8.49 -9.45 1.64
CA ILE A 304 -8.73 -10.42 2.70
C ILE A 304 -10.16 -10.23 3.22
N LYS A 305 -11.00 -11.27 3.16
CA LYS A 305 -12.31 -11.30 3.82
C LYS A 305 -12.52 -12.67 4.44
N GLY A 306 -13.03 -12.67 5.66
CA GLY A 306 -13.15 -13.90 6.44
C GLY A 306 -11.85 -14.32 7.12
N THR A 307 -11.96 -14.62 8.41
CA THR A 307 -10.84 -15.04 9.26
C THR A 307 -11.32 -16.06 10.25
N ARG A 308 -10.53 -17.12 10.45
CA ARG A 308 -10.74 -18.10 11.53
C ARG A 308 -9.42 -18.31 12.28
N PRO A 309 -9.45 -18.54 13.61
CA PRO A 309 -8.25 -18.87 14.36
C PRO A 309 -7.68 -20.21 13.90
N ARG A 310 -6.38 -20.41 14.12
CA ARG A 310 -5.79 -21.73 14.01
C ARG A 310 -6.36 -22.65 15.09
N GLY A 311 -6.51 -23.92 14.76
CA GLY A 311 -6.94 -24.95 15.72
C GLY A 311 -5.83 -25.31 16.71
N LEU A 312 -6.22 -25.76 17.91
CA LEU A 312 -5.25 -26.27 18.89
C LEU A 312 -4.78 -27.70 18.53
N THR A 313 -5.60 -28.44 17.80
CA THR A 313 -5.26 -29.75 17.23
C THR A 313 -5.31 -29.69 15.69
N PRO A 314 -4.64 -30.59 14.96
CA PRO A 314 -4.75 -30.66 13.50
C PRO A 314 -6.19 -30.83 13.01
N GLU A 315 -7.03 -31.55 13.75
CA GLU A 315 -8.44 -31.77 13.43
C GLU A 315 -9.25 -30.47 13.57
N ASP A 316 -9.06 -29.73 14.67
CA ASP A 316 -9.71 -28.44 14.89
C ASP A 316 -9.24 -27.40 13.84
N ASP A 317 -7.95 -27.43 13.50
CA ASP A 317 -7.37 -26.54 12.48
C ASP A 317 -7.99 -26.80 11.09
N ALA A 318 -8.11 -28.05 10.72
CA ALA A 318 -8.76 -28.45 9.47
C ALA A 318 -10.27 -28.10 9.47
N ALA A 319 -10.96 -28.23 10.62
CA ALA A 319 -12.35 -27.87 10.75
C ALA A 319 -12.58 -26.36 10.59
N ASN A 320 -11.75 -25.52 11.26
CA ASN A 320 -11.78 -24.06 11.11
C ASN A 320 -11.52 -23.61 9.67
N ALA A 321 -10.56 -24.21 9.00
CA ALA A 321 -10.26 -23.96 7.60
C ALA A 321 -11.45 -24.33 6.69
N ALA A 322 -12.05 -25.49 6.89
CA ALA A 322 -13.20 -25.97 6.12
C ALA A 322 -14.44 -25.09 6.35
N GLU A 323 -14.70 -24.67 7.59
CA GLU A 323 -15.78 -23.76 7.95
C GLU A 323 -15.63 -22.43 7.20
N LEU A 324 -14.42 -21.84 7.19
CA LEU A 324 -14.15 -20.58 6.50
C LEU A 324 -14.41 -20.72 4.99
N LEU A 325 -13.91 -21.78 4.36
CA LEU A 325 -14.12 -22.03 2.93
C LEU A 325 -15.60 -22.26 2.57
N ALA A 326 -16.38 -22.85 3.49
CA ALA A 326 -17.80 -23.13 3.31
C ALA A 326 -18.71 -21.97 3.67
N SER A 327 -18.22 -20.92 4.36
CA SER A 327 -19.01 -19.81 4.86
C SER A 327 -19.67 -19.01 3.73
N PRO A 328 -21.01 -19.02 3.57
CA PRO A 328 -21.69 -18.22 2.54
C PRO A 328 -21.50 -16.73 2.75
N LYS A 329 -21.48 -16.26 4.03
CA LYS A 329 -21.29 -14.85 4.37
C LYS A 329 -19.91 -14.36 3.92
N ASP A 330 -18.83 -15.05 4.36
CA ASP A 330 -17.46 -14.64 4.04
C ASP A 330 -17.20 -14.66 2.51
N ARG A 331 -17.77 -15.63 1.80
CA ARG A 331 -17.69 -15.71 0.33
C ARG A 331 -18.46 -14.58 -0.35
N ALA A 332 -19.65 -14.23 0.12
CA ALA A 332 -20.44 -13.13 -0.45
C ALA A 332 -19.75 -11.78 -0.25
N GLU A 333 -19.21 -11.52 0.94
CA GLU A 333 -18.43 -10.31 1.23
C GLU A 333 -17.16 -10.25 0.36
N ASN A 334 -16.42 -11.36 0.24
CA ASN A 334 -15.22 -11.41 -0.58
C ASN A 334 -15.55 -11.15 -2.06
N LEU A 335 -16.61 -11.77 -2.61
CA LEU A 335 -17.04 -11.56 -4.00
C LEU A 335 -17.42 -10.10 -4.27
N MET A 336 -18.12 -9.45 -3.35
CA MET A 336 -18.50 -8.04 -3.48
C MET A 336 -17.25 -7.14 -3.53
N ILE A 337 -16.24 -7.40 -2.69
CA ILE A 337 -15.00 -6.64 -2.70
C ILE A 337 -14.18 -6.93 -3.97
N VAL A 338 -14.13 -8.17 -4.43
CA VAL A 338 -13.50 -8.52 -5.71
C VAL A 338 -14.11 -7.72 -6.86
N ASP A 339 -15.43 -7.61 -6.94
CA ASP A 339 -16.10 -6.84 -7.99
C ASP A 339 -15.80 -5.33 -7.88
N LEU A 340 -15.73 -4.79 -6.65
CA LEU A 340 -15.34 -3.41 -6.43
C LEU A 340 -13.90 -3.15 -6.90
N LEU A 341 -12.96 -4.03 -6.55
CA LEU A 341 -11.56 -3.92 -6.97
C LEU A 341 -11.37 -4.12 -8.49
N ARG A 342 -12.15 -5.01 -9.10
CA ARG A 342 -12.19 -5.13 -10.58
C ARG A 342 -12.61 -3.82 -11.23
N ASN A 343 -13.60 -3.13 -10.66
CA ASN A 343 -14.01 -1.81 -11.14
C ASN A 343 -12.89 -0.76 -10.93
N ASP A 344 -12.22 -0.75 -9.76
CA ASP A 344 -11.13 0.17 -9.48
C ASP A 344 -9.96 -0.03 -10.47
N LEU A 345 -9.50 -1.26 -10.66
CA LEU A 345 -8.46 -1.58 -11.63
C LEU A 345 -8.89 -1.28 -13.07
N GLY A 346 -10.17 -1.49 -13.39
CA GLY A 346 -10.72 -1.22 -14.73
C GLY A 346 -10.62 0.23 -15.19
N ARG A 347 -10.43 1.18 -14.26
CA ARG A 347 -10.24 2.62 -14.57
C ARG A 347 -8.87 2.94 -15.16
N THR A 348 -7.86 2.11 -14.84
CA THR A 348 -6.46 2.39 -15.17
C THR A 348 -5.75 1.25 -15.89
N CYS A 349 -6.31 0.05 -15.84
CA CYS A 349 -5.79 -1.09 -16.56
C CYS A 349 -6.34 -1.16 -17.98
N ARG A 350 -5.60 -1.82 -18.86
CA ARG A 350 -6.00 -2.09 -20.24
C ARG A 350 -7.30 -2.87 -20.29
N THR A 351 -8.23 -2.44 -21.15
CA THR A 351 -9.50 -3.13 -21.34
C THR A 351 -9.31 -4.61 -21.64
N GLY A 352 -9.97 -5.47 -20.88
CA GLY A 352 -9.89 -6.92 -21.00
C GLY A 352 -8.71 -7.58 -20.28
N SER A 353 -7.79 -6.80 -19.65
CA SER A 353 -6.68 -7.37 -18.88
C SER A 353 -7.04 -7.72 -17.43
N VAL A 354 -8.11 -7.12 -16.89
CA VAL A 354 -8.54 -7.36 -15.51
C VAL A 354 -9.15 -8.74 -15.38
N SER A 355 -8.57 -9.57 -14.50
CA SER A 355 -9.01 -10.94 -14.25
C SER A 355 -8.84 -11.33 -12.78
N VAL A 356 -9.45 -12.45 -12.39
CA VAL A 356 -9.44 -12.98 -11.02
C VAL A 356 -8.85 -14.40 -11.08
N PRO A 357 -7.51 -14.56 -11.05
CA PRO A 357 -6.88 -15.88 -11.13
C PRO A 357 -7.12 -16.73 -9.90
N GLU A 358 -7.31 -16.10 -8.74
CA GLU A 358 -7.59 -16.79 -7.48
C GLU A 358 -8.85 -16.20 -6.85
N LEU A 359 -9.85 -17.05 -6.61
CA LEU A 359 -11.09 -16.67 -5.95
C LEU A 359 -11.32 -17.62 -4.76
N PHE A 360 -11.47 -17.04 -3.53
CA PHE A 360 -11.69 -17.77 -2.29
C PHE A 360 -10.57 -18.73 -1.94
N SER A 361 -9.32 -18.34 -2.12
CA SER A 361 -8.16 -19.14 -1.71
C SER A 361 -7.97 -19.07 -0.19
N LEU A 362 -7.69 -20.23 0.42
CA LEU A 362 -7.34 -20.30 1.84
C LEU A 362 -5.85 -19.97 2.01
N GLU A 363 -5.56 -18.96 2.80
CA GLU A 363 -4.21 -18.66 3.26
C GLU A 363 -4.09 -18.87 4.76
N SER A 364 -3.15 -19.75 5.15
CA SER A 364 -2.89 -20.07 6.56
C SER A 364 -1.65 -19.31 7.03
N TYR A 365 -1.80 -18.63 8.16
CA TYR A 365 -0.75 -17.93 8.89
C TYR A 365 -0.52 -18.62 10.24
N PRO A 366 0.52 -18.29 11.00
CA PRO A 366 0.76 -18.93 12.29
C PRO A 366 -0.44 -18.88 13.26
N ASN A 367 -1.21 -17.80 13.22
CA ASN A 367 -2.29 -17.56 14.19
C ASN A 367 -3.70 -17.65 13.59
N VAL A 368 -3.86 -17.57 12.28
CA VAL A 368 -5.16 -17.47 11.61
C VAL A 368 -5.16 -18.10 10.22
N HIS A 369 -6.36 -18.48 9.77
CA HIS A 369 -6.70 -18.72 8.37
C HIS A 369 -7.41 -17.50 7.79
N HIS A 370 -7.08 -17.12 6.57
CA HIS A 370 -7.75 -16.05 5.81
C HIS A 370 -8.34 -16.58 4.52
N LEU A 371 -9.49 -16.02 4.12
CA LEU A 371 -10.05 -16.20 2.79
C LEU A 371 -9.59 -15.03 1.91
N VAL A 372 -8.77 -15.32 0.91
CA VAL A 372 -8.11 -14.33 0.05
C VAL A 372 -8.52 -14.54 -1.39
N SER A 373 -8.65 -13.47 -2.14
CA SER A 373 -8.77 -13.51 -3.60
C SER A 373 -7.68 -12.65 -4.22
N SER A 374 -7.33 -12.90 -5.49
CA SER A 374 -6.38 -12.08 -6.25
C SER A 374 -7.09 -11.48 -7.46
N VAL A 375 -6.94 -10.16 -7.63
CA VAL A 375 -7.39 -9.44 -8.83
C VAL A 375 -6.14 -8.86 -9.49
N ILE A 376 -5.95 -9.18 -10.76
CA ILE A 376 -4.80 -8.70 -11.53
C ILE A 376 -5.25 -7.91 -12.74
N GLY A 377 -4.33 -7.07 -13.27
CA GLY A 377 -4.53 -6.30 -14.49
C GLY A 377 -3.18 -5.89 -15.08
N GLU A 378 -3.20 -5.20 -16.20
CA GLU A 378 -2.03 -4.59 -16.82
C GLU A 378 -2.33 -3.10 -17.04
N LEU A 379 -1.45 -2.22 -16.59
CA LEU A 379 -1.61 -0.77 -16.78
C LEU A 379 -1.82 -0.44 -18.27
N ALA A 380 -2.82 0.40 -18.56
CA ALA A 380 -3.07 0.91 -19.91
C ALA A 380 -1.89 1.79 -20.38
N ASP A 381 -1.72 1.90 -21.69
CA ASP A 381 -0.70 2.75 -22.27
C ASP A 381 -0.85 4.20 -21.79
N GLY A 382 0.27 4.83 -21.44
CA GLY A 382 0.30 6.18 -20.88
C GLY A 382 -0.19 6.32 -19.44
N LYS A 383 -0.54 5.21 -18.76
CA LYS A 383 -0.87 5.17 -17.34
C LYS A 383 0.31 4.70 -16.51
N ASP A 384 0.44 5.25 -15.30
CA ASP A 384 1.48 4.92 -14.33
C ASP A 384 0.91 4.52 -12.96
N ALA A 385 1.80 4.30 -11.99
CA ALA A 385 1.44 3.93 -10.62
C ALA A 385 0.60 5.00 -9.90
N LEU A 386 0.84 6.28 -10.17
CA LEU A 386 0.10 7.38 -9.55
C LEU A 386 -1.31 7.50 -10.14
N ASP A 387 -1.51 7.18 -11.43
CA ASP A 387 -2.83 7.04 -12.01
C ASP A 387 -3.61 5.88 -11.36
N LEU A 388 -2.93 4.75 -11.07
CA LEU A 388 -3.56 3.62 -10.38
C LEU A 388 -4.01 4.00 -8.97
N ILE A 389 -3.17 4.71 -8.22
CA ILE A 389 -3.54 5.27 -6.92
C ILE A 389 -4.76 6.17 -7.06
N ALA A 390 -4.76 7.14 -7.96
CA ALA A 390 -5.89 8.06 -8.18
C ALA A 390 -7.19 7.32 -8.51
N GLY A 391 -7.13 6.26 -9.32
CA GLY A 391 -8.29 5.48 -9.73
C GLY A 391 -8.83 4.50 -8.68
N SER A 392 -7.99 4.10 -7.70
CA SER A 392 -8.31 3.02 -6.76
C SER A 392 -8.47 3.49 -5.31
N PHE A 393 -7.83 4.61 -4.92
CA PHE A 393 -7.80 5.10 -3.54
C PHE A 393 -9.09 5.85 -3.15
N PRO A 394 -9.54 5.74 -1.87
CA PRO A 394 -9.11 4.73 -0.90
C PRO A 394 -9.59 3.32 -1.27
N GLY A 395 -8.95 2.31 -0.66
CA GLY A 395 -9.23 0.92 -0.97
C GLY A 395 -10.70 0.52 -0.80
N GLY A 396 -11.21 -0.30 -1.69
CA GLY A 396 -12.60 -0.78 -1.66
C GLY A 396 -12.90 -1.62 -0.41
N SER A 397 -11.92 -2.42 0.05
CA SER A 397 -12.08 -3.34 1.20
C SER A 397 -12.35 -2.64 2.53
N ILE A 398 -12.00 -1.33 2.63
CA ILE A 398 -12.08 -0.52 3.85
C ILE A 398 -13.04 0.68 3.74
N THR A 399 -13.78 0.80 2.64
CA THR A 399 -14.80 1.85 2.43
C THR A 399 -16.21 1.27 2.42
N GLY A 400 -16.61 0.65 1.37
CA GLY A 400 -17.93 0.04 1.15
C GLY A 400 -18.38 0.17 -0.31
N ALA A 401 -19.62 -0.20 -0.54
CA ALA A 401 -20.18 -0.23 -1.89
C ALA A 401 -21.57 0.41 -1.94
N PRO A 402 -21.82 1.38 -2.86
CA PRO A 402 -20.88 2.08 -3.74
C PRO A 402 -19.87 2.95 -2.97
N LYS A 403 -18.60 3.00 -3.42
CA LYS A 403 -17.46 3.59 -2.69
C LYS A 403 -17.73 5.02 -2.20
N ILE A 404 -18.06 5.94 -3.10
CA ILE A 404 -18.23 7.38 -2.77
C ILE A 404 -19.38 7.57 -1.76
N ARG A 405 -20.51 6.87 -1.94
CA ARG A 405 -21.62 6.96 -1.01
C ARG A 405 -21.26 6.41 0.38
N ALA A 406 -20.57 5.28 0.42
CA ALA A 406 -20.07 4.72 1.68
C ALA A 406 -19.12 5.69 2.39
N MET A 407 -18.20 6.35 1.68
CA MET A 407 -17.31 7.37 2.25
C MET A 407 -18.08 8.57 2.81
N GLN A 408 -19.16 9.02 2.15
CA GLN A 408 -20.02 10.10 2.67
C GLN A 408 -20.73 9.69 3.97
N ILE A 409 -21.22 8.45 4.04
CA ILE A 409 -21.88 7.91 5.25
C ILE A 409 -20.86 7.78 6.39
N ILE A 410 -19.63 7.34 6.09
CA ILE A 410 -18.53 7.28 7.06
C ILE A 410 -18.25 8.68 7.63
N ASP A 411 -18.14 9.70 6.79
CA ASP A 411 -17.89 11.08 7.21
C ASP A 411 -19.03 11.68 8.05
N GLU A 412 -20.27 11.22 7.84
CA GLU A 412 -21.45 11.62 8.64
C GLU A 412 -21.45 10.96 10.02
N LEU A 413 -21.05 9.69 10.11
CA LEU A 413 -21.30 8.88 11.31
C LEU A 413 -20.07 8.70 12.20
N GLU A 414 -18.86 8.76 11.67
CA GLU A 414 -17.64 8.77 12.48
C GLU A 414 -17.38 10.19 12.98
N PRO A 415 -17.19 10.39 14.30
CA PRO A 415 -17.10 11.74 14.89
C PRO A 415 -15.83 12.49 14.45
N THR A 416 -14.78 11.75 14.06
CA THR A 416 -13.48 12.28 13.68
C THR A 416 -12.98 11.66 12.40
N ARG A 417 -12.14 12.39 11.68
CA ARG A 417 -11.43 11.87 10.50
C ARG A 417 -10.58 10.66 10.87
N ARG A 418 -10.43 9.75 9.92
CA ARG A 418 -9.64 8.53 10.08
C ARG A 418 -8.13 8.77 10.10
N GLY A 419 -7.69 9.85 9.45
CA GLY A 419 -6.27 10.12 9.28
C GLY A 419 -5.56 8.94 8.60
N LEU A 420 -4.54 8.39 9.26
CA LEU A 420 -3.79 7.26 8.72
C LEU A 420 -4.61 5.98 8.55
N TYR A 421 -5.53 5.70 9.48
CA TYR A 421 -6.31 4.46 9.45
C TYR A 421 -7.10 4.31 8.14
N CYS A 422 -7.00 3.13 7.52
CA CYS A 422 -7.55 2.87 6.19
C CYS A 422 -6.92 3.70 5.05
N GLY A 423 -5.81 4.38 5.32
CA GLY A 423 -4.91 4.94 4.32
C GLY A 423 -3.96 3.88 3.76
N SER A 424 -2.77 4.29 3.36
CA SER A 424 -1.77 3.40 2.74
C SER A 424 -0.35 3.86 3.04
N LEU A 425 0.55 2.92 3.40
CA LEU A 425 1.99 3.11 3.25
C LEU A 425 2.38 2.67 1.85
N VAL A 426 3.22 3.45 1.19
CA VAL A 426 3.54 3.27 -0.24
C VAL A 426 5.03 3.50 -0.47
N TYR A 427 5.65 2.66 -1.29
CA TYR A 427 6.82 3.06 -2.05
C TYR A 427 6.52 3.05 -3.55
N LEU A 428 7.16 3.96 -4.28
CA LEU A 428 7.15 4.03 -5.74
C LEU A 428 8.56 4.40 -6.20
N ASP A 429 9.18 3.52 -6.97
CA ASP A 429 10.53 3.75 -7.46
C ASP A 429 10.54 4.41 -8.85
N VAL A 430 11.76 4.85 -9.27
CA VAL A 430 11.96 5.54 -10.56
C VAL A 430 11.70 4.64 -11.79
N ARG A 431 11.61 3.32 -11.62
CA ARG A 431 11.27 2.35 -12.68
C ARG A 431 9.77 2.10 -12.81
N GLY A 432 8.96 2.66 -11.89
CA GLY A 432 7.53 2.43 -11.82
C GLY A 432 7.13 1.19 -11.01
N GLU A 433 8.08 0.53 -10.32
CA GLU A 433 7.79 -0.53 -9.35
C GLU A 433 7.13 0.09 -8.11
N MET A 434 6.04 -0.48 -7.63
CA MET A 434 5.28 0.05 -6.50
C MET A 434 4.71 -1.08 -5.65
N ASP A 435 4.79 -0.94 -4.34
CA ASP A 435 3.96 -1.73 -3.42
C ASP A 435 3.34 -0.81 -2.36
N SER A 436 2.16 -1.20 -1.90
CA SER A 436 1.39 -0.40 -0.96
C SER A 436 0.50 -1.28 -0.07
N SER A 437 0.30 -0.84 1.17
CA SER A 437 -0.54 -1.53 2.15
C SER A 437 -1.86 -0.80 2.37
N ILE A 438 -2.86 -1.51 2.89
CA ILE A 438 -4.00 -0.88 3.56
C ILE A 438 -3.61 -0.62 5.02
N ALA A 439 -3.58 0.62 5.47
CA ALA A 439 -3.16 0.98 6.83
C ALA A 439 -4.23 0.63 7.88
N ILE A 440 -4.51 -0.67 8.05
CA ILE A 440 -5.28 -1.25 9.16
C ILE A 440 -4.32 -1.82 10.21
N ARG A 441 -4.79 -2.04 11.43
CA ARG A 441 -3.91 -2.37 12.58
C ARG A 441 -2.77 -1.36 12.70
N SER A 442 -3.10 -0.10 12.46
CA SER A 442 -2.14 0.99 12.42
C SER A 442 -2.42 1.96 13.55
N LEU A 443 -1.35 2.56 14.04
CA LEU A 443 -1.38 3.53 15.13
C LEU A 443 -0.71 4.82 14.67
N LEU A 444 -1.17 5.92 15.23
CA LEU A 444 -0.52 7.22 15.11
C LEU A 444 -0.10 7.66 16.50
N VAL A 445 1.18 7.98 16.67
CA VAL A 445 1.70 8.67 17.86
C VAL A 445 1.98 10.11 17.45
N LYS A 446 1.30 11.06 18.10
CA LYS A 446 1.45 12.49 17.82
C LYS A 446 1.00 13.32 19.02
N ASP A 447 1.70 14.41 19.30
CA ASP A 447 1.36 15.37 20.38
C ASP A 447 1.12 14.72 21.75
N GLY A 448 1.91 13.68 22.09
CA GLY A 448 1.77 12.94 23.35
C GLY A 448 0.51 12.07 23.46
N GLN A 449 -0.12 11.79 22.34
CA GLN A 449 -1.25 10.86 22.21
C GLN A 449 -0.88 9.68 21.32
N VAL A 450 -1.43 8.51 21.63
CA VAL A 450 -1.46 7.37 20.74
C VAL A 450 -2.89 7.04 20.37
N CYS A 451 -3.15 6.90 19.08
CA CYS A 451 -4.46 6.55 18.51
C CYS A 451 -4.36 5.26 17.71
N CYS A 452 -5.35 4.39 17.79
CA CYS A 452 -5.59 3.28 16.88
C CYS A 452 -7.08 3.10 16.60
N TRP A 453 -7.42 2.32 15.60
CA TRP A 453 -8.82 2.16 15.15
C TRP A 453 -9.15 0.70 14.92
N GLY A 454 -10.43 0.36 15.22
CA GLY A 454 -11.01 -0.92 14.91
C GLY A 454 -12.40 -0.75 14.31
N GLY A 455 -12.73 -1.57 13.32
CA GLY A 455 -14.01 -1.51 12.64
C GLY A 455 -14.24 -2.71 11.74
N GLY A 456 -15.38 -2.73 11.07
CA GLY A 456 -15.81 -3.80 10.20
C GLY A 456 -16.80 -3.36 9.14
N GLY A 457 -17.09 -4.24 8.18
CA GLY A 457 -18.05 -4.02 7.11
C GLY A 457 -19.47 -4.29 7.61
N ILE A 458 -20.29 -3.25 7.72
CA ILE A 458 -21.69 -3.34 8.14
C ILE A 458 -22.56 -3.62 6.94
N VAL A 459 -23.37 -4.67 7.03
CA VAL A 459 -24.30 -5.14 6.02
C VAL A 459 -25.72 -5.24 6.60
N ALA A 460 -26.70 -5.56 5.79
CA ALA A 460 -28.12 -5.56 6.19
C ALA A 460 -28.44 -6.48 7.38
N ASP A 461 -27.77 -7.61 7.51
CA ASP A 461 -27.96 -8.60 8.58
C ASP A 461 -26.97 -8.48 9.74
N SER A 462 -26.12 -7.45 9.76
CA SER A 462 -25.20 -7.17 10.86
C SER A 462 -25.93 -6.98 12.19
N GLN A 463 -25.39 -7.59 13.25
CA GLN A 463 -25.87 -7.40 14.62
C GLN A 463 -24.90 -6.47 15.36
N TRP A 464 -25.39 -5.36 15.88
CA TRP A 464 -24.54 -4.30 16.41
C TRP A 464 -23.60 -4.78 17.54
N GLU A 465 -24.08 -5.71 18.40
CA GLU A 465 -23.27 -6.30 19.47
C GLU A 465 -22.08 -7.08 18.90
N ALA A 466 -22.32 -7.88 17.86
CA ALA A 466 -21.27 -8.66 17.19
C ALA A 466 -20.25 -7.74 16.51
N GLU A 467 -20.70 -6.73 15.79
CA GLU A 467 -19.82 -5.76 15.11
C GLU A 467 -19.01 -4.93 16.12
N TYR A 468 -19.62 -4.53 17.25
CA TYR A 468 -18.92 -3.85 18.34
C TYR A 468 -17.83 -4.74 18.94
N GLN A 469 -18.13 -6.02 19.24
CA GLN A 469 -17.14 -6.96 19.76
C GLN A 469 -16.03 -7.27 18.72
N GLU A 470 -16.37 -7.32 17.46
CA GLU A 470 -15.40 -7.50 16.37
C GLU A 470 -14.41 -6.31 16.31
N SER A 471 -14.91 -5.07 16.40
CA SER A 471 -14.08 -3.88 16.42
C SER A 471 -13.07 -3.89 17.59
N LEU A 472 -13.50 -4.31 18.78
CA LEU A 472 -12.63 -4.48 19.96
C LEU A 472 -11.62 -5.62 19.76
N THR A 473 -12.06 -6.74 19.19
CA THR A 473 -11.21 -7.92 18.97
C THR A 473 -10.07 -7.63 18.02
N LYS A 474 -10.35 -6.85 16.96
CA LYS A 474 -9.33 -6.45 15.95
C LYS A 474 -8.18 -5.63 16.52
N VAL A 475 -8.42 -4.87 17.58
CA VAL A 475 -7.39 -4.02 18.21
C VAL A 475 -6.84 -4.59 19.51
N ARG A 476 -7.44 -5.61 20.06
CA ARG A 476 -7.13 -6.15 21.41
C ARG A 476 -5.65 -6.41 21.61
N VAL A 477 -4.99 -7.08 20.66
CA VAL A 477 -3.55 -7.39 20.77
C VAL A 477 -2.73 -6.11 20.82
N LEU A 478 -3.08 -5.10 20.02
CA LEU A 478 -2.38 -3.82 19.98
C LEU A 478 -2.53 -3.08 21.32
N LEU A 479 -3.77 -3.00 21.85
CA LEU A 479 -4.04 -2.31 23.11
C LEU A 479 -3.31 -3.00 24.28
N GLN A 480 -3.45 -4.31 24.41
CA GLN A 480 -2.78 -5.09 25.45
C GLN A 480 -1.26 -4.99 25.39
N THR A 481 -0.68 -4.98 24.20
CA THR A 481 0.77 -4.82 24.05
C THR A 481 1.22 -3.46 24.56
N LEU A 482 0.53 -2.37 24.21
CA LEU A 482 0.88 -1.04 24.69
C LEU A 482 0.66 -0.86 26.19
N GLU A 483 -0.38 -1.46 26.76
CA GLU A 483 -0.68 -1.39 28.19
C GLU A 483 0.33 -2.13 29.05
N ASN A 484 1.08 -3.07 28.48
CA ASN A 484 2.11 -3.86 29.16
C ASN A 484 3.53 -3.27 29.04
N LEU A 485 3.71 -2.13 28.32
CA LEU A 485 4.99 -1.41 28.21
C LEU A 485 5.16 -0.42 29.37
#